data_45f6e412ec4b203586104ecf07cf17cb
#
_entry.id   45f6e412ec4b203586104ecf07cf17cb
#
_cell.length_a   1.000
_cell.length_b   1.000
_cell.length_c   1.000
_cell.angle_alpha   90.00
_cell.angle_beta   90.00
_cell.angle_gamma   90.00
#
_symmetry.space_group_name_H-M   'P 1'
#
loop_
_entity.id
_entity.type
_entity.pdbx_description
1 polymer ?
#
loop_
_entity_poly.entity_id
_entity_poly.type
_entity_poly.pdbx_seq_one_letter_code
_entity_poly.pdbx_strand_id
1 'polypeptide(L)'
;MPKFACKENCGSCSEGQAPLYNKKGRCFMLNVDTIKNGLVIDHIRSGSGWRIFQWLGLDKAPFCAALIMNVPSKRHGKKDMIKIDNVMDIDYSVLGFIDPNICVNIIQNEKIIRKVKMELPSRVQNVFTCKNPRCITVTEKYIKPNFLLVDKVNGLYRCEYCDTLYKAGEDSNSVES
;
A
#
# COMPACT_ATOMS: atom_id res chain seq x y z
N MET A 1 -7.16 24.89 23.95
CA MET A 1 -7.29 23.48 23.63
C MET A 1 -7.13 22.68 24.91
N PRO A 2 -8.13 21.95 25.40
CA PRO A 2 -8.03 21.23 26.67
C PRO A 2 -7.12 20.00 26.48
N LYS A 3 -6.07 19.95 27.30
CA LYS A 3 -5.23 18.76 27.47
C LYS A 3 -6.03 17.74 28.29
N PHE A 4 -6.56 16.71 27.63
CA PHE A 4 -7.15 15.58 28.37
C PHE A 4 -6.02 14.65 28.82
N ALA A 5 -5.70 14.69 30.10
CA ALA A 5 -4.83 13.74 30.74
C ALA A 5 -5.55 12.39 30.89
N CYS A 6 -4.87 11.30 30.58
CA CYS A 6 -5.34 9.96 30.85
C CYS A 6 -5.52 9.81 32.36
N LYS A 7 -6.71 9.42 32.85
CA LYS A 7 -6.90 9.05 34.25
C LYS A 7 -6.08 7.79 34.55
N GLU A 8 -5.32 7.85 35.62
CA GLU A 8 -4.49 6.76 36.16
C GLU A 8 -5.29 5.46 36.25
N ASN A 9 -4.72 4.37 35.73
CA ASN A 9 -5.23 2.98 35.65
C ASN A 9 -5.89 2.53 34.34
N CYS A 10 -5.31 2.89 33.19
CA CYS A 10 -5.51 2.10 31.98
C CYS A 10 -4.30 1.15 31.81
N GLY A 11 -4.39 -0.07 32.27
CA GLY A 11 -3.29 -1.06 32.27
C GLY A 11 -2.81 -1.56 30.90
N SER A 12 -3.12 -0.84 29.81
CA SER A 12 -2.81 -1.22 28.43
C SER A 12 -2.19 -0.10 27.58
N CYS A 13 -1.83 1.05 28.16
CA CYS A 13 -1.14 2.09 27.42
C CYS A 13 0.37 1.93 27.56
N SER A 14 1.06 1.41 26.54
CA SER A 14 2.50 1.51 26.43
C SER A 14 2.91 2.95 26.16
N GLU A 15 3.93 3.43 26.87
CA GLU A 15 4.45 4.79 26.76
C GLU A 15 4.77 5.17 25.31
N GLY A 16 4.14 6.25 24.82
CA GLY A 16 4.48 6.89 23.55
C GLY A 16 3.42 6.91 22.44
N GLN A 17 2.22 6.36 22.66
CA GLN A 17 1.13 6.45 21.68
C GLN A 17 0.00 7.35 22.23
N ALA A 18 -0.34 8.42 21.50
CA ALA A 18 -1.52 9.22 21.81
C ALA A 18 -2.80 8.40 21.57
N PRO A 19 -3.60 8.10 22.58
CA PRO A 19 -4.80 7.31 22.41
C PRO A 19 -5.87 8.10 21.64
N LEU A 20 -6.56 7.41 20.73
CA LEU A 20 -7.76 7.95 20.07
C LEU A 20 -8.94 7.84 21.03
N TYR A 21 -9.55 8.97 21.36
CA TYR A 21 -10.74 9.04 22.21
C TYR A 21 -12.01 9.18 21.37
N ASN A 22 -13.06 8.43 21.73
CA ASN A 22 -14.39 8.70 21.20
C ASN A 22 -15.02 9.91 21.91
N LYS A 23 -16.16 10.42 21.41
CA LYS A 23 -16.93 11.53 22.02
C LYS A 23 -17.33 11.28 23.49
N LYS A 24 -17.17 10.08 24.03
CA LYS A 24 -17.46 9.68 25.44
C LYS A 24 -16.18 9.48 26.27
N GLY A 25 -15.00 9.89 25.79
CA GLY A 25 -13.73 9.81 26.53
C GLY A 25 -13.18 8.41 26.75
N ARG A 26 -13.66 7.38 26.03
CA ARG A 26 -13.12 6.02 26.08
C ARG A 26 -11.96 5.87 25.12
N CYS A 27 -10.84 5.33 25.59
CA CYS A 27 -9.70 4.94 24.78
C CYS A 27 -10.12 3.76 23.87
N PHE A 28 -9.94 3.96 22.56
CA PHE A 28 -10.20 2.92 21.57
C PHE A 28 -8.86 2.47 21.00
N MET A 29 -8.43 1.25 21.29
CA MET A 29 -7.37 0.58 20.53
C MET A 29 -8.01 -0.31 19.50
N LEU A 30 -7.73 -0.04 18.22
CA LEU A 30 -8.06 -0.98 17.16
C LEU A 30 -7.07 -2.15 17.27
N ASN A 31 -7.52 -3.25 17.85
CA ASN A 31 -6.74 -4.47 17.90
C ASN A 31 -7.04 -5.28 16.64
N VAL A 32 -6.08 -5.35 15.74
CA VAL A 32 -6.14 -6.23 14.57
C VAL A 32 -5.23 -7.41 14.88
N ASP A 33 -5.82 -8.59 14.97
CA ASP A 33 -5.12 -9.81 15.34
C ASP A 33 -3.85 -10.06 14.52
N THR A 34 -2.87 -10.71 15.15
CA THR A 34 -1.66 -11.13 14.49
C THR A 34 -1.96 -12.25 13.50
N ILE A 35 -1.36 -12.18 12.32
CA ILE A 35 -1.46 -13.26 11.33
C ILE A 35 -0.53 -14.39 11.76
N LYS A 36 -1.05 -15.63 11.75
CA LYS A 36 -0.24 -16.84 12.01
C LYS A 36 0.64 -17.18 10.82
N ASN A 37 0.04 -17.22 9.64
CA ASN A 37 0.71 -17.48 8.37
C ASN A 37 0.15 -16.51 7.33
N GLY A 38 1.00 -15.96 6.44
CA GLY A 38 0.54 -15.09 5.37
C GLY A 38 1.50 -13.93 5.07
N LEU A 39 0.96 -12.86 4.49
CA LEU A 39 1.71 -11.71 4.04
C LEU A 39 1.23 -10.44 4.74
N VAL A 40 2.17 -9.57 5.08
CA VAL A 40 1.89 -8.20 5.54
C VAL A 40 2.62 -7.22 4.61
N ILE A 41 1.85 -6.45 3.87
CA ILE A 41 2.35 -5.34 3.04
C ILE A 41 2.36 -4.11 3.93
N ASP A 42 3.54 -3.64 4.26
CA ASP A 42 3.76 -2.53 5.20
C ASP A 42 4.42 -1.33 4.53
N HIS A 43 4.41 -0.18 5.21
CA HIS A 43 4.97 1.08 4.75
C HIS A 43 4.29 1.64 3.49
N ILE A 44 3.05 1.28 3.22
CA ILE A 44 2.26 1.88 2.15
C ILE A 44 2.01 3.34 2.50
N ARG A 45 2.20 4.24 1.54
CA ARG A 45 1.87 5.66 1.68
C ARG A 45 0.39 5.82 2.06
N SER A 46 0.10 6.64 3.06
CA SER A 46 -1.27 6.88 3.49
C SER A 46 -2.13 7.41 2.34
N GLY A 47 -3.30 6.76 2.14
CA GLY A 47 -4.21 7.02 1.02
C GLY A 47 -4.01 6.12 -0.20
N SER A 48 -2.87 5.41 -0.33
CA SER A 48 -2.62 4.50 -1.47
C SER A 48 -3.03 3.05 -1.18
N GLY A 49 -3.34 2.71 0.06
CA GLY A 49 -3.65 1.34 0.48
C GLY A 49 -4.84 0.73 -0.25
N TRP A 50 -5.91 1.50 -0.47
CA TRP A 50 -7.10 1.02 -1.18
C TRP A 50 -6.82 0.67 -2.65
N ARG A 51 -6.02 1.48 -3.34
CA ARG A 51 -5.64 1.21 -4.74
C ARG A 51 -4.84 -0.08 -4.86
N ILE A 52 -3.88 -0.29 -3.95
CA ILE A 52 -3.10 -1.52 -3.89
C ILE A 52 -4.00 -2.72 -3.58
N PHE A 53 -4.94 -2.56 -2.65
CA PHE A 53 -5.89 -3.59 -2.26
C PHE A 53 -6.76 -4.04 -3.46
N GLN A 54 -7.30 -3.10 -4.22
CA GLN A 54 -8.07 -3.38 -5.43
C GLN A 54 -7.19 -3.96 -6.55
N TRP A 55 -5.98 -3.40 -6.72
CA TRP A 55 -5.09 -3.86 -7.78
C TRP A 55 -4.64 -5.32 -7.57
N LEU A 56 -4.39 -5.72 -6.33
CA LEU A 56 -4.12 -7.11 -5.98
C LEU A 56 -5.38 -8.01 -6.03
N GLY A 57 -6.54 -7.45 -6.36
CA GLY A 57 -7.80 -8.20 -6.41
C GLY A 57 -8.30 -8.69 -5.06
N LEU A 58 -7.84 -8.09 -3.97
CA LEU A 58 -8.13 -8.55 -2.60
C LEU A 58 -9.59 -8.29 -2.20
N ASP A 59 -10.27 -7.38 -2.87
CA ASP A 59 -11.71 -7.09 -2.72
C ASP A 59 -12.60 -8.26 -3.18
N LYS A 60 -12.08 -9.14 -4.04
CA LYS A 60 -12.79 -10.32 -4.58
C LYS A 60 -12.11 -11.64 -4.20
N ALA A 61 -11.11 -11.58 -3.34
CA ALA A 61 -10.32 -12.74 -2.97
C ALA A 61 -11.13 -13.71 -2.09
N PRO A 62 -10.97 -15.03 -2.27
CA PRO A 62 -11.67 -16.05 -1.46
C PRO A 62 -11.05 -16.25 -0.07
N PHE A 63 -9.99 -15.52 0.28
CA PHE A 63 -9.26 -15.59 1.53
C PHE A 63 -9.40 -14.30 2.33
N CYS A 64 -9.06 -14.35 3.62
CA CYS A 64 -9.17 -13.20 4.50
C CYS A 64 -8.06 -12.19 4.21
N ALA A 65 -8.47 -10.95 3.90
CA ALA A 65 -7.57 -9.82 3.74
C ALA A 65 -8.11 -8.61 4.50
N ALA A 66 -7.22 -7.84 5.14
CA ALA A 66 -7.58 -6.65 5.89
C ALA A 66 -6.72 -5.46 5.44
N LEU A 67 -7.37 -4.35 5.12
CA LEU A 67 -6.73 -3.07 4.88
C LEU A 67 -6.86 -2.21 6.15
N ILE A 68 -5.74 -1.73 6.66
CA ILE A 68 -5.67 -0.82 7.80
C ILE A 68 -5.08 0.49 7.33
N MET A 69 -5.87 1.55 7.38
CA MET A 69 -5.46 2.86 6.88
C MET A 69 -5.08 3.80 8.02
N ASN A 70 -4.20 4.76 7.72
CA ASN A 70 -3.79 5.82 8.62
C ASN A 70 -3.15 5.34 9.94
N VAL A 71 -2.44 4.23 9.90
CA VAL A 71 -1.69 3.72 11.06
C VAL A 71 -0.57 4.72 11.41
N PRO A 72 -0.37 5.06 12.69
CA PRO A 72 0.75 5.93 13.08
C PRO A 72 2.10 5.36 12.66
N SER A 73 2.94 6.20 12.07
CA SER A 73 4.28 5.82 11.59
C SER A 73 5.32 6.84 12.03
N LYS A 74 6.42 6.36 12.63
CA LYS A 74 7.54 7.22 13.04
C LYS A 74 8.25 7.89 11.86
N ARG A 75 8.22 7.27 10.67
CA ARG A 75 8.91 7.76 9.46
C ARG A 75 8.09 8.77 8.65
N HIS A 76 6.79 8.53 8.52
CA HIS A 76 5.91 9.26 7.57
C HIS A 76 4.66 9.85 8.24
N GLY A 77 4.63 9.93 9.59
CA GLY A 77 3.46 10.36 10.35
C GLY A 77 2.32 9.34 10.28
N LYS A 78 1.86 8.97 9.10
CA LYS A 78 0.83 7.94 8.86
C LYS A 78 1.24 7.02 7.72
N LYS A 79 0.80 5.77 7.80
CA LYS A 79 0.98 4.74 6.76
C LYS A 79 -0.26 3.88 6.65
N ASP A 80 -0.43 3.21 5.51
CA ASP A 80 -1.41 2.15 5.34
C ASP A 80 -0.71 0.79 5.42
N MET A 81 -1.48 -0.26 5.74
CA MET A 81 -1.00 -1.62 5.86
C MET A 81 -2.06 -2.58 5.35
N ILE A 82 -1.64 -3.63 4.64
CA ILE A 82 -2.52 -4.71 4.20
C ILE A 82 -2.03 -6.01 4.84
N LYS A 83 -2.96 -6.75 5.43
CA LYS A 83 -2.73 -8.08 6.00
C LYS A 83 -3.50 -9.11 5.18
N ILE A 84 -2.84 -10.20 4.81
CA ILE A 84 -3.41 -11.28 3.99
C ILE A 84 -3.14 -12.59 4.72
N ASP A 85 -4.20 -13.28 5.10
CA ASP A 85 -4.11 -14.51 5.89
C ASP A 85 -4.04 -15.75 4.99
N ASN A 86 -3.17 -16.71 5.39
CA ASN A 86 -2.99 -18.02 4.75
C ASN A 86 -2.61 -18.02 3.25
N VAL A 87 -2.12 -16.90 2.71
CA VAL A 87 -1.64 -16.79 1.32
C VAL A 87 -0.20 -16.34 1.33
N MET A 88 0.66 -17.05 0.58
CA MET A 88 2.09 -16.75 0.47
C MET A 88 2.52 -16.41 -0.98
N ASP A 89 1.69 -16.70 -1.97
CA ASP A 89 1.99 -16.51 -3.38
C ASP A 89 1.04 -15.49 -4.00
N ILE A 90 1.46 -14.24 -3.95
CA ILE A 90 0.81 -13.11 -4.63
C ILE A 90 1.87 -12.40 -5.44
N ASP A 91 1.56 -12.06 -6.69
CA ASP A 91 2.44 -11.23 -7.50
C ASP A 91 2.45 -9.79 -6.97
N TYR A 92 3.47 -9.49 -6.19
CA TYR A 92 3.73 -8.15 -5.64
C TYR A 92 4.83 -7.39 -6.38
N SER A 93 5.28 -7.90 -7.53
CA SER A 93 6.40 -7.30 -8.29
C SER A 93 6.15 -5.85 -8.67
N VAL A 94 4.90 -5.50 -8.93
CA VAL A 94 4.49 -4.15 -9.33
C VAL A 94 4.39 -3.16 -8.17
N LEU A 95 4.37 -3.63 -6.92
CA LEU A 95 4.29 -2.74 -5.75
C LEU A 95 5.46 -1.75 -5.71
N GLY A 96 6.64 -2.17 -6.19
CA GLY A 96 7.81 -1.31 -6.28
C GLY A 96 7.63 -0.10 -7.20
N PHE A 97 6.78 -0.23 -8.23
CA PHE A 97 6.42 0.91 -9.08
C PHE A 97 5.49 1.88 -8.35
N ILE A 98 4.52 1.36 -7.59
CA ILE A 98 3.52 2.19 -6.88
C ILE A 98 4.20 2.96 -5.75
N ASP A 99 5.01 2.28 -4.94
CA ASP A 99 5.80 2.90 -3.88
C ASP A 99 7.03 2.04 -3.56
N PRO A 100 8.25 2.52 -3.85
CA PRO A 100 9.48 1.77 -3.58
C PRO A 100 9.78 1.61 -2.07
N ASN A 101 9.05 2.32 -1.19
CA ASN A 101 9.20 2.17 0.25
C ASN A 101 8.41 0.99 0.83
N ILE A 102 7.52 0.40 0.05
CA ILE A 102 6.74 -0.76 0.48
C ILE A 102 7.66 -1.91 0.86
N CYS A 103 7.32 -2.59 1.93
CA CYS A 103 7.97 -3.80 2.40
C CYS A 103 6.95 -4.91 2.57
N VAL A 104 7.20 -6.07 1.97
CA VAL A 104 6.38 -7.26 2.16
C VAL A 104 7.05 -8.16 3.19
N ASN A 105 6.37 -8.39 4.30
CA ASN A 105 6.79 -9.29 5.35
C ASN A 105 6.05 -10.63 5.17
N ILE A 106 6.81 -11.71 5.01
CA ILE A 106 6.28 -13.07 4.97
C ILE A 106 6.28 -13.61 6.39
N ILE A 107 5.09 -14.01 6.87
CA ILE A 107 4.89 -14.50 8.23
C ILE A 107 4.56 -15.99 8.19
N GLN A 108 5.22 -16.75 9.04
CA GLN A 108 4.96 -18.16 9.27
C GLN A 108 5.11 -18.48 10.76
N ASN A 109 4.13 -19.16 11.32
CA ASN A 109 4.09 -19.48 12.76
C ASN A 109 4.28 -18.22 13.63
N GLU A 110 3.55 -17.14 13.30
CA GLU A 110 3.58 -15.85 14.02
C GLU A 110 4.95 -15.13 13.96
N LYS A 111 5.90 -15.63 13.17
CA LYS A 111 7.23 -15.05 13.03
C LYS A 111 7.44 -14.54 11.60
N ILE A 112 8.09 -13.39 11.49
CA ILE A 112 8.54 -12.88 10.19
C ILE A 112 9.73 -13.71 9.75
N ILE A 113 9.53 -14.55 8.73
CA ILE A 113 10.60 -15.40 8.17
C ILE A 113 11.39 -14.67 7.07
N ARG A 114 10.75 -13.72 6.39
CA ARG A 114 11.41 -12.96 5.30
C ARG A 114 10.82 -11.56 5.19
N LYS A 115 11.70 -10.58 4.94
CA LYS A 115 11.32 -9.22 4.55
C LYS A 115 11.79 -8.97 3.12
N VAL A 116 10.86 -8.65 2.25
CA VAL A 116 11.14 -8.36 0.84
C VAL A 116 10.94 -6.87 0.63
N LYS A 117 12.03 -6.17 0.29
CA LYS A 117 11.97 -4.78 -0.16
C LYS A 117 11.59 -4.78 -1.63
N MET A 118 10.75 -3.84 -2.01
CA MET A 118 10.33 -3.72 -3.39
C MET A 118 11.46 -3.12 -4.24
N GLU A 119 11.65 -3.70 -5.42
CA GLU A 119 12.49 -3.14 -6.47
C GLU A 119 11.62 -2.60 -7.60
N LEU A 120 12.17 -1.65 -8.35
CA LEU A 120 11.50 -1.14 -9.54
C LEU A 120 11.49 -2.22 -10.62
N PRO A 121 10.31 -2.71 -11.06
CA PRO A 121 10.23 -3.70 -12.12
C PRO A 121 10.70 -3.11 -13.44
N SER A 122 11.33 -3.91 -14.29
CA SER A 122 11.79 -3.48 -15.62
C SER A 122 10.63 -3.10 -16.55
N ARG A 123 9.46 -3.71 -16.33
CA ARG A 123 8.24 -3.52 -17.11
C ARG A 123 7.01 -3.52 -16.21
N VAL A 124 6.06 -2.63 -16.51
CA VAL A 124 4.78 -2.52 -15.79
C VAL A 124 3.65 -2.58 -16.81
N GLN A 125 2.72 -3.52 -16.63
CA GLN A 125 1.63 -3.79 -17.55
C GLN A 125 0.26 -3.63 -16.88
N ASN A 126 -0.64 -2.87 -17.51
CA ASN A 126 -2.05 -2.77 -17.09
C ASN A 126 -2.28 -2.32 -15.63
N VAL A 127 -1.38 -1.52 -15.07
CA VAL A 127 -1.47 -1.05 -13.68
C VAL A 127 -2.15 0.31 -13.59
N PHE A 128 -1.97 1.14 -14.60
CA PHE A 128 -2.58 2.47 -14.69
C PHE A 128 -2.74 2.91 -16.15
N THR A 129 -3.59 3.89 -16.36
CA THR A 129 -3.88 4.45 -17.69
C THR A 129 -2.82 5.47 -18.08
N CYS A 130 -2.49 5.55 -19.36
CA CYS A 130 -1.55 6.55 -19.87
C CYS A 130 -2.07 7.98 -19.63
N LYS A 131 -1.20 8.89 -19.16
CA LYS A 131 -1.52 10.31 -18.95
C LYS A 131 -1.77 11.08 -20.27
N ASN A 132 -1.26 10.57 -21.37
CA ASN A 132 -1.45 11.19 -22.68
C ASN A 132 -2.83 10.81 -23.23
N PRO A 133 -3.78 11.76 -23.34
CA PRO A 133 -5.14 11.48 -23.81
C PRO A 133 -5.19 11.01 -25.28
N ARG A 134 -4.13 11.25 -26.05
CA ARG A 134 -4.00 10.81 -27.45
C ARG A 134 -3.30 9.46 -27.58
N CYS A 135 -2.94 8.82 -26.46
CA CYS A 135 -2.32 7.52 -26.50
C CYS A 135 -3.35 6.46 -26.91
N ILE A 136 -2.95 5.54 -27.79
CA ILE A 136 -3.82 4.46 -28.26
C ILE A 136 -4.37 3.61 -27.10
N THR A 137 -3.63 3.49 -26.02
CA THR A 137 -4.07 2.74 -24.82
C THR A 137 -5.18 3.45 -24.03
N VAL A 138 -5.45 4.73 -24.32
CA VAL A 138 -6.55 5.51 -23.74
C VAL A 138 -7.76 5.48 -24.66
N THR A 139 -7.53 5.59 -26.00
CA THR A 139 -8.60 5.59 -26.99
C THR A 139 -9.16 4.19 -27.24
N GLU A 140 -8.30 3.16 -27.21
CA GLU A 140 -8.64 1.77 -27.48
C GLU A 140 -8.54 0.93 -26.19
N LYS A 141 -9.67 0.71 -25.53
CA LYS A 141 -9.73 0.04 -24.21
C LYS A 141 -9.24 -1.42 -24.19
N TYR A 142 -9.18 -2.08 -25.34
CA TYR A 142 -8.67 -3.45 -25.45
C TYR A 142 -7.13 -3.51 -25.45
N ILE A 143 -6.44 -2.37 -25.71
CA ILE A 143 -4.98 -2.28 -25.69
C ILE A 143 -4.54 -1.98 -24.25
N LYS A 144 -3.83 -2.93 -23.67
CA LYS A 144 -3.32 -2.79 -22.30
C LYS A 144 -2.11 -1.85 -22.27
N PRO A 145 -2.12 -0.81 -21.43
CA PRO A 145 -0.97 0.08 -21.27
C PRO A 145 0.25 -0.69 -20.76
N ASN A 146 1.41 -0.35 -21.31
CA ASN A 146 2.67 -0.98 -21.00
C ASN A 146 3.75 0.10 -20.84
N PHE A 147 4.56 -0.02 -19.78
CA PHE A 147 5.57 0.96 -19.43
C PHE A 147 6.89 0.27 -19.16
N LEU A 148 7.97 0.79 -19.74
CA LEU A 148 9.33 0.29 -19.57
C LEU A 148 10.13 1.21 -18.66
N LEU A 149 10.90 0.63 -17.75
CA LEU A 149 11.86 1.33 -16.92
C LEU A 149 13.02 1.83 -17.80
N VAL A 150 13.18 3.16 -17.90
CA VAL A 150 14.25 3.79 -18.70
C VAL A 150 15.34 4.39 -17.83
N ASP A 151 15.03 4.76 -16.60
CA ASP A 151 16.01 5.25 -15.62
C ASP A 151 15.70 4.67 -14.23
N LYS A 152 16.53 3.71 -13.80
CA LYS A 152 16.38 3.05 -12.50
C LYS A 152 16.70 3.98 -11.32
N VAL A 153 17.63 4.93 -11.52
CA VAL A 153 18.06 5.84 -10.44
C VAL A 153 16.95 6.81 -10.09
N ASN A 154 16.33 7.40 -11.11
CA ASN A 154 15.24 8.37 -10.95
C ASN A 154 13.86 7.72 -10.92
N GLY A 155 13.75 6.40 -11.13
CA GLY A 155 12.50 5.67 -11.19
C GLY A 155 11.62 6.09 -12.36
N LEU A 156 12.21 6.40 -13.54
CA LEU A 156 11.47 6.86 -14.71
C LEU A 156 11.07 5.69 -15.59
N TYR A 157 9.80 5.69 -15.96
CA TYR A 157 9.18 4.78 -16.91
C TYR A 157 8.70 5.51 -18.14
N ARG A 158 8.67 4.81 -19.26
CA ARG A 158 8.23 5.33 -20.55
C ARG A 158 7.12 4.45 -21.10
N CYS A 159 6.02 5.08 -21.55
CA CYS A 159 4.96 4.36 -22.25
C CYS A 159 5.49 3.79 -23.57
N GLU A 160 5.26 2.49 -23.84
CA GLU A 160 5.71 1.82 -25.08
C GLU A 160 5.01 2.35 -26.34
N TYR A 161 3.86 3.02 -26.20
CA TYR A 161 3.03 3.46 -27.34
C TYR A 161 3.20 4.93 -27.70
N CYS A 162 3.45 5.80 -26.73
CA CYS A 162 3.49 7.25 -26.96
C CYS A 162 4.69 7.95 -26.31
N ASP A 163 5.63 7.21 -25.76
CA ASP A 163 6.87 7.69 -25.14
C ASP A 163 6.69 8.65 -23.95
N THR A 164 5.48 8.86 -23.47
CA THR A 164 5.22 9.70 -22.28
C THR A 164 5.92 9.13 -21.06
N LEU A 165 6.64 9.99 -20.32
CA LEU A 165 7.39 9.59 -19.13
C LEU A 165 6.52 9.64 -17.87
N TYR A 166 6.80 8.69 -16.96
CA TYR A 166 6.19 8.53 -15.66
C TYR A 166 7.26 8.31 -14.60
N LYS A 167 7.04 8.82 -13.42
CA LYS A 167 7.92 8.58 -12.29
C LYS A 167 7.25 7.62 -11.30
N ALA A 168 7.99 6.61 -10.86
CA ALA A 168 7.52 5.70 -9.83
C ALA A 168 7.18 6.46 -8.54
N GLY A 169 6.05 6.12 -7.90
CA GLY A 169 5.58 6.80 -6.69
C GLY A 169 4.92 8.17 -6.92
N GLU A 170 4.89 8.70 -8.14
CA GLU A 170 4.03 9.85 -8.45
C GLU A 170 2.57 9.39 -8.57
N ASP A 171 1.68 10.11 -7.89
CA ASP A 171 0.26 9.83 -7.95
C ASP A 171 -0.23 9.97 -9.38
N SER A 172 -0.54 8.87 -10.03
CA SER A 172 -1.37 8.84 -11.22
C SER A 172 -2.82 9.15 -10.80
N ASN A 173 -3.03 10.33 -10.21
CA ASN A 173 -4.35 10.87 -9.97
C ASN A 173 -4.92 11.33 -11.32
N SER A 174 -5.52 10.40 -12.03
CA SER A 174 -6.57 10.70 -13.02
C SER A 174 -7.01 9.41 -13.69
N VAL A 175 -7.83 8.65 -13.01
CA VAL A 175 -8.95 7.99 -13.67
C VAL A 175 -10.14 8.23 -12.76
N GLU A 176 -10.68 9.44 -12.81
CA GLU A 176 -12.09 9.63 -12.58
C GLU A 176 -12.81 9.02 -13.77
N SER A 177 -13.75 8.17 -13.45
CA SER A 177 -14.71 7.44 -14.26
C SER A 177 -15.32 8.22 -15.40
#